data_83fd24e68ca773b34d1cb4117b0bcefa
#
_entry.id   83fd24e68ca773b34d1cb4117b0bcefa
#
_cell.length_a   1.000
_cell.length_b   1.000
_cell.length_c   1.000
_cell.angle_alpha   90.00
_cell.angle_beta   90.00
_cell.angle_gamma   90.00
#
_symmetry.space_group_name_H-M   'P 1'
#
loop_
_entity.id
_entity.type
_entity.pdbx_description
1 polymer ?
#
loop_
_entity_poly.entity_id
_entity_poly.type
_entity_poly.pdbx_seq_one_letter_code
_entity_poly.pdbx_strand_id
1 'polypeptide(L)'
;MEYFINCNSSTLAPYTTPLDELRAAHLYRRLGFSASVQTINAAVGQSAEALVDNLVDQALAAPVIPAPLWADWNNDNYPEDDDLARQLRRAQQEEFETAYGNALLDNNLRDRLSFFWHNHFVTEIDVYRCNSFLYYYINCLQRNALGNFKTFVSEIGLTSAMLYYLDGARNRGNNPNENYARELYELFTLGEGNGYTEEDIIETAKSLSGYTNRGDVGCTQVTFNPEDFNTDNKTILGQTGNWGYDDTIDILFNERPNEIANFICKKLYEYFVHPDSDDDMGNAQTIISGLAATFVANNFELAPVMRQLFKSQHFFDENAIGVIIKSPFDLYNALLKETNFAYDDNIVQNIIDSSRLIGQEMFDPFDVAGWQRDREWINTNFIIGRWLTSEVFVQAFFQSNREQFRTFGIEAAGAGGATETDPNVVARAIIDKLLPKGLLTDADYDRAIVVFREPYEDNNVYETGSWNMTLDDADTQVYLLLLHLVREPEFQLK
;
A
#
# COMPACT_ATOMS: atom_id res chain seq x y z
N MET A 1 -18.50 -22.72 9.97
CA MET A 1 -19.45 -21.61 10.16
C MET A 1 -19.08 -20.59 9.10
N GLU A 2 -19.83 -20.52 7.99
CA GLU A 2 -19.60 -19.53 6.95
C GLU A 2 -20.02 -18.16 7.51
N TYR A 3 -19.06 -17.34 7.88
CA TYR A 3 -19.33 -15.94 8.16
C TYR A 3 -19.48 -15.21 6.83
N PHE A 4 -20.72 -15.21 6.31
CA PHE A 4 -21.08 -14.26 5.25
C PHE A 4 -21.13 -12.87 5.87
N ILE A 5 -20.06 -12.13 5.66
CA ILE A 5 -19.97 -10.72 6.05
C ILE A 5 -20.79 -9.94 5.03
N ASN A 6 -21.94 -9.46 5.46
CA ASN A 6 -22.92 -8.86 4.57
C ASN A 6 -23.01 -7.34 4.81
N CYS A 7 -22.26 -6.53 4.04
CA CYS A 7 -22.40 -5.07 4.00
C CYS A 7 -23.65 -4.61 3.24
N ASN A 8 -24.73 -5.38 3.24
CA ASN A 8 -25.88 -5.26 2.33
C ASN A 8 -26.73 -4.00 2.50
N SER A 9 -26.50 -3.17 3.50
CA SER A 9 -27.35 -2.01 3.77
C SER A 9 -26.62 -0.66 3.80
N SER A 10 -25.31 -0.64 3.87
CA SER A 10 -24.54 0.60 3.93
C SER A 10 -24.28 1.18 2.51
N THR A 11 -24.21 2.51 2.43
CA THR A 11 -24.15 3.26 1.16
C THR A 11 -22.96 4.22 1.10
N LEU A 12 -22.78 4.89 -0.05
CA LEU A 12 -21.84 6.01 -0.19
C LEU A 12 -22.31 7.31 0.50
N ALA A 13 -23.47 7.32 1.16
CA ALA A 13 -23.87 8.48 1.95
C ALA A 13 -22.83 8.77 3.06
N PRO A 14 -22.64 10.03 3.44
CA PRO A 14 -21.66 10.39 4.47
C PRO A 14 -21.94 9.69 5.81
N TYR A 15 -20.88 9.22 6.47
CA TYR A 15 -20.91 8.74 7.84
C TYR A 15 -20.96 9.95 8.79
N THR A 16 -22.07 10.14 9.50
CA THR A 16 -22.36 11.34 10.29
C THR A 16 -22.18 11.15 11.80
N THR A 17 -22.04 9.91 12.26
CA THR A 17 -21.75 9.64 13.68
C THR A 17 -20.30 10.05 13.98
N PRO A 18 -20.03 10.71 15.13
CA PRO A 18 -18.66 10.92 15.57
C PRO A 18 -17.88 9.60 15.64
N LEU A 19 -16.63 9.61 15.25
CA LEU A 19 -15.80 8.41 15.24
C LEU A 19 -15.63 7.85 16.66
N ASP A 20 -15.91 6.58 16.83
CA ASP A 20 -15.45 5.80 17.96
C ASP A 20 -14.01 5.32 17.73
N GLU A 21 -13.42 4.67 18.71
CA GLU A 21 -12.04 4.20 18.63
C GLU A 21 -11.85 3.16 17.52
N LEU A 22 -12.79 2.23 17.37
CA LEU A 22 -12.75 1.19 16.35
C LEU A 22 -12.69 1.81 14.94
N ARG A 23 -13.54 2.79 14.66
CA ARG A 23 -13.62 3.46 13.36
C ARG A 23 -12.46 4.42 13.12
N ALA A 24 -11.97 5.09 14.15
CA ALA A 24 -10.76 5.90 14.06
C ALA A 24 -9.54 5.02 13.72
N ALA A 25 -9.33 3.91 14.40
CA ALA A 25 -8.27 2.96 14.11
C ALA A 25 -8.40 2.36 12.70
N HIS A 26 -9.61 1.96 12.29
CA HIS A 26 -9.89 1.49 10.95
C HIS A 26 -9.49 2.49 9.87
N LEU A 27 -9.86 3.76 10.03
CA LEU A 27 -9.50 4.82 9.10
C LEU A 27 -7.97 4.90 8.90
N TYR A 28 -7.20 4.99 9.99
CA TYR A 28 -5.74 5.09 9.91
C TYR A 28 -5.08 3.81 9.36
N ARG A 29 -5.60 2.63 9.70
CA ARG A 29 -5.12 1.35 9.15
C ARG A 29 -5.30 1.26 7.64
N ARG A 30 -6.36 1.86 7.11
CA ARG A 30 -6.67 1.83 5.67
C ARG A 30 -5.98 2.95 4.90
N LEU A 31 -6.03 4.20 5.39
CA LEU A 31 -5.43 5.34 4.69
C LEU A 31 -3.90 5.30 4.70
N GLY A 32 -3.30 4.73 5.73
CA GLY A 32 -1.85 4.60 5.87
C GLY A 32 -1.47 3.17 6.23
N PHE A 33 -0.51 3.06 7.13
CA PHE A 33 -0.12 1.81 7.78
C PHE A 33 -0.42 1.88 9.29
N SER A 34 -1.61 2.41 9.66
CA SER A 34 -2.06 2.70 11.01
C SER A 34 -1.49 4.00 11.62
N ALA A 35 -1.70 4.21 12.91
CA ALA A 35 -1.22 5.34 13.68
C ALA A 35 -1.03 4.97 15.17
N SER A 36 -0.33 5.82 15.93
CA SER A 36 -0.12 5.61 17.36
C SER A 36 -1.44 5.68 18.14
N VAL A 37 -1.46 5.05 19.33
CA VAL A 37 -2.57 5.13 20.29
C VAL A 37 -3.00 6.57 20.54
N GLN A 38 -2.04 7.48 20.69
CA GLN A 38 -2.31 8.90 20.91
C GLN A 38 -3.03 9.54 19.71
N THR A 39 -2.60 9.25 18.49
CA THR A 39 -3.22 9.77 17.25
C THR A 39 -4.64 9.23 17.08
N ILE A 40 -4.85 7.93 17.31
CA ILE A 40 -6.17 7.31 17.23
C ILE A 40 -7.10 7.92 18.29
N ASN A 41 -6.65 8.03 19.53
CA ASN A 41 -7.45 8.64 20.61
C ASN A 41 -7.81 10.10 20.33
N ALA A 42 -6.92 10.87 19.68
CA ALA A 42 -7.21 12.25 19.29
C ALA A 42 -8.27 12.34 18.18
N ALA A 43 -8.49 11.29 17.40
CA ALA A 43 -9.51 11.22 16.36
C ALA A 43 -10.89 10.80 16.92
N VAL A 44 -10.94 10.18 18.09
CA VAL A 44 -12.21 9.79 18.73
C VAL A 44 -13.09 11.03 19.01
N GLY A 45 -14.34 10.96 18.62
CA GLY A 45 -15.30 12.06 18.74
C GLY A 45 -15.24 13.08 17.61
N GLN A 46 -14.27 12.99 16.70
CA GLN A 46 -14.23 13.85 15.51
C GLN A 46 -15.24 13.41 14.45
N SER A 47 -15.60 14.34 13.55
CA SER A 47 -16.37 14.05 12.35
C SER A 47 -15.48 13.32 11.34
N ALA A 48 -15.96 12.20 10.79
CA ALA A 48 -15.29 11.50 9.68
C ALA A 48 -15.04 12.43 8.49
N GLU A 49 -16.01 13.30 8.15
CA GLU A 49 -15.88 14.26 7.06
C GLU A 49 -14.68 15.18 7.24
N ALA A 50 -14.58 15.85 8.39
CA ALA A 50 -13.50 16.81 8.66
C ALA A 50 -12.13 16.13 8.74
N LEU A 51 -12.05 14.95 9.36
CA LEU A 51 -10.80 14.22 9.49
C LEU A 51 -10.30 13.70 8.13
N VAL A 52 -11.18 13.11 7.33
CA VAL A 52 -10.83 12.61 5.99
C VAL A 52 -10.38 13.76 5.08
N ASP A 53 -11.10 14.91 5.08
CA ASP A 53 -10.68 16.06 4.29
C ASP A 53 -9.28 16.52 4.67
N ASN A 54 -9.00 16.66 5.96
CA ASN A 54 -7.68 17.03 6.44
C ASN A 54 -6.59 16.03 6.01
N LEU A 55 -6.84 14.72 6.14
CA LEU A 55 -5.87 13.68 5.75
C LEU A 55 -5.61 13.65 4.24
N VAL A 56 -6.65 13.87 3.43
CA VAL A 56 -6.49 13.96 1.96
C VAL A 56 -5.76 15.25 1.58
N ASP A 57 -6.05 16.39 2.23
CA ASP A 57 -5.33 17.65 1.99
C ASP A 57 -3.85 17.55 2.38
N GLN A 58 -3.53 16.89 3.48
CA GLN A 58 -2.15 16.58 3.87
C GLN A 58 -1.45 15.70 2.82
N ALA A 59 -2.14 14.67 2.30
CA ALA A 59 -1.60 13.80 1.27
C ALA A 59 -1.33 14.54 -0.05
N LEU A 60 -2.21 15.45 -0.46
CA LEU A 60 -2.02 16.30 -1.63
C LEU A 60 -0.85 17.29 -1.47
N ALA A 61 -0.60 17.76 -0.24
CA ALA A 61 0.48 18.67 0.07
C ALA A 61 1.83 17.98 0.38
N ALA A 62 1.83 16.65 0.54
CA ALA A 62 3.03 15.90 0.92
C ALA A 62 4.11 16.00 -0.17
N PRO A 63 5.37 16.36 0.18
CA PRO A 63 6.45 16.45 -0.78
C PRO A 63 6.81 15.06 -1.34
N VAL A 64 7.25 15.01 -2.58
CA VAL A 64 7.88 13.81 -3.14
C VAL A 64 9.27 13.62 -2.55
N ILE A 65 9.81 12.41 -2.64
CA ILE A 65 11.20 12.13 -2.27
C ILE A 65 12.12 13.00 -3.14
N PRO A 66 13.03 13.78 -2.53
CA PRO A 66 13.98 14.60 -3.28
C PRO A 66 14.85 13.76 -4.21
N ALA A 67 15.27 14.35 -5.33
CA ALA A 67 16.18 13.68 -6.25
C ALA A 67 17.51 13.36 -5.55
N PRO A 68 17.93 12.08 -5.48
CA PRO A 68 19.25 11.73 -4.98
C PRO A 68 20.32 12.22 -5.96
N LEU A 69 21.57 12.29 -5.50
CA LEU A 69 22.68 12.78 -6.33
C LEU A 69 22.87 12.00 -7.61
N TRP A 70 22.45 10.75 -7.63
CA TRP A 70 22.55 9.84 -8.77
C TRP A 70 21.30 9.80 -9.66
N ALA A 71 20.29 10.63 -9.41
CA ALA A 71 19.01 10.59 -10.14
C ALA A 71 19.20 10.69 -11.68
N ASP A 72 20.19 11.44 -12.15
CA ASP A 72 20.48 11.62 -13.57
C ASP A 72 21.71 10.82 -14.05
N TRP A 73 22.15 9.83 -13.27
CA TRP A 73 23.31 9.03 -13.68
C TRP A 73 22.97 8.07 -14.82
N ASN A 74 23.94 7.96 -15.74
CA ASN A 74 23.99 6.91 -16.74
C ASN A 74 25.19 5.99 -16.47
N ASN A 75 25.47 5.04 -17.36
CA ASN A 75 26.56 4.07 -17.13
C ASN A 75 27.97 4.71 -17.09
N ASP A 76 28.18 5.88 -17.70
CA ASP A 76 29.48 6.57 -17.67
C ASP A 76 29.79 7.17 -16.28
N ASN A 77 28.80 7.32 -15.42
CA ASN A 77 28.97 7.83 -14.06
C ASN A 77 29.47 6.76 -13.09
N TYR A 78 29.44 5.48 -13.48
CA TYR A 78 29.91 4.38 -12.64
C TYR A 78 31.38 4.07 -12.92
N PRO A 79 32.12 3.50 -11.93
CA PRO A 79 33.48 3.03 -12.13
C PRO A 79 33.58 2.00 -13.26
N GLU A 80 34.74 1.97 -13.95
CA GLU A 80 35.03 0.94 -14.96
C GLU A 80 35.17 -0.48 -14.36
N ASP A 81 35.50 -0.56 -13.08
CA ASP A 81 35.54 -1.83 -12.35
C ASP A 81 34.11 -2.32 -12.07
N ASP A 82 33.76 -3.46 -12.64
CA ASP A 82 32.42 -4.04 -12.57
C ASP A 82 31.97 -4.39 -11.12
N ASP A 83 32.91 -4.77 -10.24
CA ASP A 83 32.57 -5.09 -8.85
C ASP A 83 32.27 -3.81 -8.05
N LEU A 84 33.05 -2.77 -8.25
CA LEU A 84 32.80 -1.46 -7.65
C LEU A 84 31.51 -0.84 -8.20
N ALA A 85 31.27 -0.93 -9.49
CA ALA A 85 30.02 -0.44 -10.11
C ALA A 85 28.77 -1.17 -9.54
N ARG A 86 28.84 -2.50 -9.37
CA ARG A 86 27.75 -3.27 -8.75
C ARG A 86 27.52 -2.89 -7.28
N GLN A 87 28.58 -2.73 -6.51
CA GLN A 87 28.49 -2.30 -5.10
C GLN A 87 27.85 -0.92 -5.00
N LEU A 88 28.25 0.03 -5.87
CA LEU A 88 27.68 1.37 -5.87
C LEU A 88 26.20 1.38 -6.25
N ARG A 89 25.80 0.60 -7.28
CA ARG A 89 24.39 0.47 -7.65
C ARG A 89 23.54 -0.11 -6.52
N ARG A 90 24.04 -1.12 -5.80
CA ARG A 90 23.34 -1.66 -4.63
C ARG A 90 23.20 -0.64 -3.52
N ALA A 91 24.27 0.08 -3.19
CA ALA A 91 24.21 1.12 -2.15
C ALA A 91 23.21 2.24 -2.51
N GLN A 92 23.12 2.64 -3.77
CA GLN A 92 22.12 3.59 -4.25
C GLN A 92 20.69 3.03 -4.17
N GLN A 93 20.50 1.76 -4.48
CA GLN A 93 19.20 1.10 -4.37
C GLN A 93 18.78 1.01 -2.90
N GLU A 94 19.64 0.56 -1.99
CA GLU A 94 19.39 0.51 -0.54
C GLU A 94 19.10 1.90 0.05
N GLU A 95 19.84 2.94 -0.39
CA GLU A 95 19.55 4.33 -0.03
C GLU A 95 18.11 4.71 -0.43
N PHE A 96 17.70 4.37 -1.65
CA PHE A 96 16.39 4.75 -2.16
C PHE A 96 15.25 3.88 -1.58
N GLU A 97 15.47 2.59 -1.36
CA GLU A 97 14.56 1.72 -0.63
C GLU A 97 14.29 2.26 0.78
N THR A 98 15.35 2.64 1.49
CA THR A 98 15.23 3.24 2.83
C THR A 98 14.45 4.57 2.78
N ALA A 99 14.74 5.44 1.82
CA ALA A 99 14.04 6.71 1.66
C ALA A 99 12.55 6.50 1.35
N TYR A 100 12.21 5.52 0.50
CA TYR A 100 10.83 5.20 0.18
C TYR A 100 10.13 4.49 1.34
N GLY A 101 10.82 3.59 2.06
CA GLY A 101 10.32 2.96 3.28
C GLY A 101 9.96 3.98 4.37
N ASN A 102 10.81 4.99 4.60
CA ASN A 102 10.52 6.11 5.49
C ASN A 102 9.29 6.91 4.99
N ALA A 103 9.20 7.18 3.69
CA ALA A 103 8.04 7.88 3.12
C ALA A 103 6.72 7.12 3.33
N LEU A 104 6.73 5.77 3.21
CA LEU A 104 5.57 4.93 3.53
C LEU A 104 5.13 5.08 5.00
N LEU A 105 6.07 5.22 5.92
CA LEU A 105 5.78 5.43 7.34
C LEU A 105 5.27 6.85 7.62
N ASP A 106 5.81 7.88 6.98
CA ASP A 106 5.58 9.28 7.32
C ASP A 106 4.37 9.90 6.63
N ASN A 107 4.16 9.61 5.34
CA ASN A 107 3.23 10.36 4.50
C ASN A 107 1.82 9.74 4.36
N ASN A 108 1.49 8.74 5.16
CA ASN A 108 0.16 8.13 5.23
C ASN A 108 -0.45 7.88 3.81
N LEU A 109 -1.59 8.52 3.48
CA LEU A 109 -2.36 8.24 2.28
C LEU A 109 -1.58 8.49 0.98
N ARG A 110 -0.74 9.51 0.88
CA ARG A 110 0.00 9.80 -0.36
C ARG A 110 0.91 8.62 -0.74
N ASP A 111 1.73 8.15 0.21
CA ASP A 111 2.64 7.05 -0.10
C ASP A 111 1.97 5.67 0.02
N ARG A 112 0.91 5.54 0.80
CA ARG A 112 0.02 4.38 0.69
C ARG A 112 -0.52 4.20 -0.73
N LEU A 113 -0.96 5.27 -1.38
CA LEU A 113 -1.42 5.26 -2.76
C LEU A 113 -0.26 5.10 -3.75
N SER A 114 0.89 5.74 -3.54
CA SER A 114 2.05 5.51 -4.43
C SER A 114 2.47 4.04 -4.44
N PHE A 115 2.37 3.36 -3.30
CA PHE A 115 2.64 1.92 -3.16
C PHE A 115 1.55 1.05 -3.84
N PHE A 116 0.28 1.45 -3.73
CA PHE A 116 -0.82 0.85 -4.49
C PHE A 116 -0.59 0.99 -5.99
N TRP A 117 -0.20 2.18 -6.46
CA TRP A 117 0.07 2.44 -7.87
C TRP A 117 1.32 1.72 -8.37
N HIS A 118 2.31 1.49 -7.53
CA HIS A 118 3.45 0.63 -7.88
C HIS A 118 3.01 -0.80 -8.17
N ASN A 119 2.03 -1.31 -7.43
CA ASN A 119 1.41 -2.62 -7.70
C ASN A 119 0.41 -2.62 -8.86
N HIS A 120 0.01 -1.47 -9.36
CA HIS A 120 -0.89 -1.32 -10.50
C HIS A 120 -0.15 -1.05 -11.81
N PHE A 121 0.79 -0.14 -11.81
CA PHE A 121 1.66 0.19 -12.95
C PHE A 121 3.02 -0.48 -12.80
N VAL A 122 3.03 -1.78 -12.74
CA VAL A 122 4.22 -2.57 -12.39
C VAL A 122 5.41 -2.28 -13.28
N THR A 123 6.58 -2.17 -12.66
CA THR A 123 7.89 -2.33 -13.29
C THR A 123 8.81 -3.10 -12.36
N GLU A 124 9.77 -3.83 -12.92
CA GLU A 124 10.75 -4.62 -12.17
C GLU A 124 12.14 -4.04 -12.37
N ILE A 125 12.81 -3.67 -11.26
CA ILE A 125 14.17 -3.08 -11.29
C ILE A 125 15.17 -4.04 -11.94
N ASP A 126 14.99 -5.35 -11.76
CA ASP A 126 15.85 -6.36 -12.32
C ASP A 126 15.80 -6.44 -13.86
N VAL A 127 14.72 -5.94 -14.48
CA VAL A 127 14.60 -5.88 -15.96
C VAL A 127 15.41 -4.71 -16.54
N TYR A 128 15.25 -3.50 -16.02
CA TYR A 128 15.93 -2.32 -16.57
C TYR A 128 17.26 -1.99 -15.90
N ARG A 129 17.51 -2.44 -14.68
CA ARG A 129 18.78 -2.34 -13.92
C ARG A 129 19.38 -0.94 -13.87
N CYS A 130 18.53 0.07 -13.68
CA CYS A 130 18.90 1.47 -13.73
C CYS A 130 18.24 2.25 -12.59
N ASN A 131 19.00 2.67 -11.59
CA ASN A 131 18.48 3.40 -10.43
C ASN A 131 17.88 4.77 -10.80
N SER A 132 18.43 5.45 -11.83
CA SER A 132 17.85 6.67 -12.38
C SER A 132 16.41 6.45 -12.88
N PHE A 133 16.16 5.36 -13.62
CA PHE A 133 14.81 5.04 -14.09
C PHE A 133 13.87 4.72 -12.95
N LEU A 134 14.34 3.99 -11.94
CA LEU A 134 13.57 3.69 -10.73
C LEU A 134 13.16 4.98 -10.01
N TYR A 135 14.10 5.91 -9.80
CA TYR A 135 13.79 7.19 -9.17
C TYR A 135 12.69 7.96 -9.91
N TYR A 136 12.82 8.13 -11.22
CA TYR A 136 11.83 8.87 -12.02
C TYR A 136 10.47 8.16 -12.07
N TYR A 137 10.46 6.84 -12.08
CA TYR A 137 9.23 6.05 -12.01
C TYR A 137 8.50 6.25 -10.66
N ILE A 138 9.18 6.08 -9.54
CA ILE A 138 8.58 6.29 -8.21
C ILE A 138 8.17 7.76 -8.00
N ASN A 139 8.97 8.72 -8.49
CA ASN A 139 8.60 10.13 -8.46
C ASN A 139 7.30 10.39 -9.24
N CYS A 140 7.11 9.75 -10.39
CA CYS A 140 5.87 9.84 -11.15
C CYS A 140 4.68 9.27 -10.36
N LEU A 141 4.84 8.12 -9.70
CA LEU A 141 3.80 7.53 -8.82
C LEU A 141 3.43 8.49 -7.68
N GLN A 142 4.42 9.07 -7.01
CA GLN A 142 4.20 9.98 -5.89
C GLN A 142 3.49 11.28 -6.30
N ARG A 143 3.90 11.90 -7.42
CA ARG A 143 3.29 13.14 -7.92
C ARG A 143 1.84 12.97 -8.33
N ASN A 144 1.50 11.81 -8.87
CA ASN A 144 0.18 11.54 -9.43
C ASN A 144 -0.72 10.71 -8.50
N ALA A 145 -0.26 10.35 -7.29
CA ALA A 145 -0.95 9.40 -6.40
C ALA A 145 -2.42 9.74 -6.12
N LEU A 146 -2.78 11.02 -6.08
CA LEU A 146 -4.14 11.57 -5.83
C LEU A 146 -4.60 12.54 -6.92
N GLY A 147 -3.84 12.67 -8.01
CA GLY A 147 -4.08 13.62 -9.09
C GLY A 147 -5.06 13.12 -10.15
N ASN A 148 -4.90 13.62 -11.35
CA ASN A 148 -5.69 13.25 -12.51
C ASN A 148 -5.20 11.92 -13.11
N PHE A 149 -6.06 10.91 -13.17
CA PHE A 149 -5.67 9.57 -13.60
C PHE A 149 -5.30 9.50 -15.10
N LYS A 150 -5.94 10.31 -15.96
CA LYS A 150 -5.58 10.39 -17.38
C LYS A 150 -4.16 10.94 -17.55
N THR A 151 -3.83 12.02 -16.86
CA THR A 151 -2.48 12.58 -16.81
C THR A 151 -1.50 11.55 -16.27
N PHE A 152 -1.87 10.82 -15.23
CA PHE A 152 -1.05 9.78 -14.64
C PHE A 152 -0.71 8.66 -15.64
N VAL A 153 -1.71 8.12 -16.35
CA VAL A 153 -1.50 7.09 -17.38
C VAL A 153 -0.56 7.62 -18.48
N SER A 154 -0.77 8.89 -18.91
CA SER A 154 0.09 9.52 -19.92
C SER A 154 1.54 9.66 -19.45
N GLU A 155 1.78 10.11 -18.22
CA GLU A 155 3.14 10.32 -17.71
C GLU A 155 3.88 9.01 -17.39
N ILE A 156 3.19 8.06 -16.74
CA ILE A 156 3.84 6.82 -16.28
C ILE A 156 4.28 5.95 -17.45
N GLY A 157 3.50 5.89 -18.51
CA GLY A 157 3.79 5.10 -19.70
C GLY A 157 5.01 5.58 -20.49
N LEU A 158 5.40 6.84 -20.35
CA LEU A 158 6.59 7.41 -20.97
C LEU A 158 7.81 7.42 -20.05
N THR A 159 7.70 6.92 -18.82
CA THR A 159 8.90 6.70 -18.00
C THR A 159 9.80 5.66 -18.64
N SER A 160 11.12 5.87 -18.57
CA SER A 160 12.07 4.90 -19.14
C SER A 160 11.96 3.53 -18.48
N ALA A 161 11.62 3.45 -17.19
CA ALA A 161 11.36 2.20 -16.50
C ALA A 161 10.23 1.41 -17.19
N MET A 162 9.07 2.03 -17.42
CA MET A 162 7.93 1.41 -18.11
C MET A 162 8.25 1.05 -19.56
N LEU A 163 8.88 1.96 -20.30
CA LEU A 163 9.25 1.72 -21.70
C LEU A 163 10.24 0.56 -21.85
N TYR A 164 11.13 0.34 -20.89
CA TYR A 164 12.01 -0.83 -20.88
C TYR A 164 11.28 -2.10 -20.44
N TYR A 165 10.49 -2.01 -19.39
CA TYR A 165 9.81 -3.17 -18.81
C TYR A 165 8.83 -3.83 -19.78
N LEU A 166 8.03 -3.03 -20.48
CA LEU A 166 7.04 -3.49 -21.44
C LEU A 166 7.49 -3.44 -22.91
N ASP A 167 8.79 -3.42 -23.16
CA ASP A 167 9.39 -3.38 -24.51
C ASP A 167 8.98 -2.18 -25.39
N GLY A 168 8.34 -1.15 -24.82
CA GLY A 168 8.00 0.10 -25.50
C GLY A 168 9.23 0.76 -26.13
N ALA A 169 10.40 0.69 -25.46
CA ALA A 169 11.67 1.18 -25.95
C ALA A 169 12.24 0.41 -27.17
N ARG A 170 11.56 -0.63 -27.61
CA ARG A 170 11.85 -1.43 -28.83
C ARG A 170 10.73 -1.38 -29.85
N ASN A 171 9.64 -0.69 -29.56
CA ASN A 171 8.47 -0.61 -30.42
C ASN A 171 8.73 0.34 -31.60
N ARG A 172 8.89 -0.24 -32.79
CA ARG A 172 9.18 0.48 -34.03
C ARG A 172 8.00 0.41 -35.00
N GLY A 173 7.74 1.50 -35.69
CA GLY A 173 6.60 1.64 -36.59
C GLY A 173 6.54 0.62 -37.74
N ASN A 174 7.66 0.07 -38.16
CA ASN A 174 7.75 -0.99 -39.17
C ASN A 174 7.67 -2.42 -38.59
N ASN A 175 7.75 -2.57 -37.28
CA ASN A 175 7.61 -3.83 -36.56
C ASN A 175 7.05 -3.55 -35.15
N PRO A 176 5.77 -3.19 -35.04
CA PRO A 176 5.15 -2.82 -33.78
C PRO A 176 5.22 -3.96 -32.75
N ASN A 177 5.47 -3.59 -31.49
CA ASN A 177 5.43 -4.49 -30.34
C ASN A 177 4.16 -4.23 -29.54
N GLU A 178 3.33 -5.25 -29.37
CA GLU A 178 2.00 -5.15 -28.75
C GLU A 178 2.05 -5.16 -27.23
N ASN A 179 3.17 -5.51 -26.60
CA ASN A 179 3.22 -5.76 -25.17
C ASN A 179 2.68 -4.57 -24.37
N TYR A 180 3.24 -3.39 -24.54
CA TYR A 180 2.75 -2.21 -23.83
C TYR A 180 1.30 -1.85 -24.18
N ALA A 181 0.87 -2.00 -25.44
CA ALA A 181 -0.50 -1.72 -25.84
C ALA A 181 -1.51 -2.64 -25.15
N ARG A 182 -1.15 -3.92 -25.01
CA ARG A 182 -1.95 -4.93 -24.31
C ARG A 182 -2.09 -4.58 -22.83
N GLU A 183 -0.98 -4.31 -22.14
CA GLU A 183 -0.99 -3.99 -20.72
C GLU A 183 -1.69 -2.64 -20.42
N LEU A 184 -1.59 -1.67 -21.33
CA LEU A 184 -2.34 -0.41 -21.22
C LEU A 184 -3.85 -0.66 -21.12
N TYR A 185 -4.39 -1.62 -21.88
CA TYR A 185 -5.81 -1.97 -21.83
C TYR A 185 -6.12 -2.95 -20.71
N GLU A 186 -5.39 -4.06 -20.63
CA GLU A 186 -5.75 -5.19 -19.77
C GLU A 186 -5.46 -4.93 -18.29
N LEU A 187 -4.31 -4.36 -17.96
CA LEU A 187 -3.89 -4.18 -16.58
C LEU A 187 -4.03 -2.74 -16.07
N PHE A 188 -3.85 -1.74 -16.95
CA PHE A 188 -3.72 -0.36 -16.48
C PHE A 188 -5.01 0.46 -16.58
N THR A 189 -5.93 0.13 -17.51
CA THR A 189 -7.10 1.00 -17.72
C THR A 189 -8.45 0.30 -17.80
N LEU A 190 -8.61 -0.73 -18.61
CA LEU A 190 -9.93 -1.30 -18.89
C LEU A 190 -10.23 -2.60 -18.13
N GLY A 191 -9.20 -3.42 -17.92
CA GLY A 191 -9.36 -4.81 -17.50
C GLY A 191 -9.47 -5.76 -18.69
N GLU A 192 -9.04 -7.02 -18.51
CA GLU A 192 -9.02 -8.03 -19.56
C GLU A 192 -10.41 -8.24 -20.20
N GLY A 193 -10.45 -8.25 -21.54
CA GLY A 193 -11.66 -8.52 -22.33
C GLY A 193 -12.74 -7.43 -22.25
N ASN A 194 -12.45 -6.24 -21.76
CA ASN A 194 -13.43 -5.21 -21.47
C ASN A 194 -13.38 -4.01 -22.42
N GLY A 195 -14.18 -4.05 -23.47
CA GLY A 195 -14.45 -2.89 -24.34
C GLY A 195 -13.41 -2.61 -25.42
N TYR A 196 -12.49 -3.52 -25.71
CA TYR A 196 -11.50 -3.44 -26.79
C TYR A 196 -11.43 -4.80 -27.55
N THR A 197 -10.73 -4.80 -28.68
CA THR A 197 -10.49 -5.97 -29.53
C THR A 197 -9.00 -6.17 -29.73
N GLU A 198 -8.60 -7.35 -30.21
CA GLU A 198 -7.18 -7.61 -30.62
C GLU A 198 -6.71 -6.61 -31.69
N GLU A 199 -7.59 -6.20 -32.61
CA GLU A 199 -7.24 -5.20 -33.62
C GLU A 199 -6.96 -3.84 -32.99
N ASP A 200 -7.71 -3.45 -31.93
CA ASP A 200 -7.42 -2.22 -31.19
C ASP A 200 -6.03 -2.26 -30.53
N ILE A 201 -5.59 -3.42 -30.03
CA ILE A 201 -4.24 -3.61 -29.47
C ILE A 201 -3.19 -3.43 -30.55
N ILE A 202 -3.36 -4.08 -31.71
CA ILE A 202 -2.43 -3.98 -32.84
C ILE A 202 -2.28 -2.52 -33.33
N GLU A 203 -3.42 -1.85 -33.51
CA GLU A 203 -3.43 -0.45 -33.97
C GLU A 203 -2.87 0.51 -32.92
N THR A 204 -3.13 0.24 -31.64
CA THR A 204 -2.53 0.98 -30.52
C THR A 204 -1.02 0.76 -30.46
N ALA A 205 -0.52 -0.45 -30.67
CA ALA A 205 0.92 -0.70 -30.71
C ALA A 205 1.63 0.16 -31.79
N LYS A 206 1.00 0.37 -32.96
CA LYS A 206 1.51 1.29 -33.98
C LYS A 206 1.57 2.74 -33.49
N SER A 207 0.55 3.21 -32.77
CA SER A 207 0.49 4.58 -32.26
C SER A 207 1.49 4.85 -31.12
N LEU A 208 1.83 3.80 -30.36
CA LEU A 208 2.81 3.85 -29.27
C LEU A 208 4.27 3.66 -29.74
N SER A 209 4.50 3.52 -31.05
CA SER A 209 5.85 3.36 -31.62
C SER A 209 6.66 4.66 -31.60
N GLY A 210 7.99 4.53 -31.73
CA GLY A 210 8.88 5.67 -31.87
C GLY A 210 9.62 6.12 -30.61
N TYR A 211 9.28 5.63 -29.43
CA TYR A 211 10.05 5.91 -28.21
C TYR A 211 11.28 5.00 -28.08
N THR A 212 12.14 5.07 -29.08
CA THR A 212 13.29 4.16 -29.26
C THR A 212 14.65 4.83 -29.10
N ASN A 213 14.69 6.15 -28.95
CA ASN A 213 15.93 6.90 -28.78
C ASN A 213 16.46 6.71 -27.34
N ARG A 214 17.27 5.66 -27.18
CA ARG A 214 17.79 5.21 -25.87
C ARG A 214 19.08 5.90 -25.46
N GLY A 215 19.64 6.73 -26.32
CA GLY A 215 21.01 7.22 -26.19
C GLY A 215 22.08 6.12 -26.42
N ASP A 216 23.33 6.52 -26.54
CA ASP A 216 24.46 5.61 -26.78
C ASP A 216 24.91 4.91 -25.47
N VAL A 217 24.56 5.45 -24.32
CA VAL A 217 24.96 4.98 -22.99
C VAL A 217 23.75 4.51 -22.21
N GLY A 218 23.83 3.33 -21.59
CA GLY A 218 22.74 2.79 -20.75
C GLY A 218 22.35 3.73 -19.61
N CYS A 219 21.11 3.62 -19.14
CA CYS A 219 20.49 4.54 -18.19
C CYS A 219 20.27 5.98 -18.71
N THR A 220 20.41 6.23 -20.00
CA THR A 220 19.94 7.49 -20.60
C THR A 220 18.43 7.42 -20.83
N GLN A 221 17.71 8.47 -20.44
CA GLN A 221 16.25 8.54 -20.58
C GLN A 221 15.84 8.31 -22.04
N VAL A 222 14.82 7.48 -22.24
CA VAL A 222 14.27 7.18 -23.56
C VAL A 222 13.51 8.39 -24.08
N THR A 223 13.72 8.75 -25.33
CA THR A 223 13.04 9.85 -26.00
C THR A 223 12.43 9.41 -27.33
N PHE A 224 11.55 10.24 -27.88
CA PHE A 224 10.87 9.98 -29.14
C PHE A 224 11.84 10.13 -30.33
N ASN A 225 11.84 9.12 -31.23
CA ASN A 225 12.53 9.12 -32.51
C ASN A 225 11.49 9.09 -33.65
N PRO A 226 11.28 10.18 -34.40
CA PRO A 226 10.29 10.23 -35.49
C PRO A 226 10.53 9.21 -36.62
N GLU A 227 11.78 8.77 -36.82
CA GLU A 227 12.12 7.78 -37.87
C GLU A 227 11.58 6.37 -37.54
N ASP A 228 11.37 6.09 -36.27
CA ASP A 228 10.83 4.83 -35.78
C ASP A 228 9.32 4.89 -35.52
N PHE A 229 8.65 6.01 -35.78
CA PHE A 229 7.21 6.17 -35.59
C PHE A 229 6.43 5.64 -36.81
N ASN A 230 5.29 4.97 -36.56
CA ASN A 230 4.37 4.56 -37.61
C ASN A 230 3.47 5.74 -38.05
N THR A 231 3.57 6.16 -39.28
CA THR A 231 2.83 7.31 -39.85
C THR A 231 1.53 6.93 -40.58
N ASP A 232 1.16 5.64 -40.60
CA ASP A 232 -0.09 5.20 -41.23
C ASP A 232 -1.31 5.66 -40.41
N ASN A 233 -2.48 5.69 -41.03
CA ASN A 233 -3.72 5.82 -40.30
C ASN A 233 -3.98 4.54 -39.49
N LYS A 234 -4.37 4.73 -38.23
CA LYS A 234 -4.73 3.68 -37.29
C LYS A 234 -6.20 3.82 -36.91
N THR A 235 -6.88 2.70 -36.68
CA THR A 235 -8.25 2.71 -36.14
C THR A 235 -8.24 2.17 -34.74
N ILE A 236 -8.37 3.03 -33.75
CA ILE A 236 -8.31 2.74 -32.31
C ILE A 236 -9.69 3.02 -31.71
N LEU A 237 -10.31 2.00 -31.12
CA LEU A 237 -11.64 2.08 -30.48
C LEU A 237 -12.69 2.77 -31.36
N GLY A 238 -12.61 2.55 -32.68
CA GLY A 238 -13.50 3.10 -33.70
C GLY A 238 -13.10 4.47 -34.24
N GLN A 239 -12.05 5.11 -33.75
CA GLN A 239 -11.53 6.39 -34.22
C GLN A 239 -10.39 6.17 -35.21
N THR A 240 -10.47 6.78 -36.42
CA THR A 240 -9.47 6.60 -37.48
C THR A 240 -8.68 7.86 -37.73
N GLY A 241 -7.35 7.79 -37.66
CA GLY A 241 -6.43 8.89 -37.94
C GLY A 241 -4.97 8.49 -37.82
N ASN A 242 -4.06 9.42 -38.10
CA ASN A 242 -2.63 9.20 -37.86
C ASN A 242 -2.30 9.52 -36.38
N TRP A 243 -2.77 8.64 -35.49
CA TRP A 243 -2.69 8.80 -34.05
C TRP A 243 -1.29 8.52 -33.51
N GLY A 244 -0.83 9.32 -32.55
CA GLY A 244 0.34 9.10 -31.71
C GLY A 244 -0.02 8.75 -30.29
N TYR A 245 0.95 8.82 -29.38
CA TYR A 245 0.80 8.46 -27.98
C TYR A 245 -0.31 9.25 -27.27
N ASP A 246 -0.24 10.57 -27.33
CA ASP A 246 -1.20 11.45 -26.64
C ASP A 246 -2.63 11.28 -27.21
N ASP A 247 -2.75 11.17 -28.54
CA ASP A 247 -4.04 10.92 -29.20
C ASP A 247 -4.65 9.59 -28.71
N THR A 248 -3.82 8.57 -28.55
CA THR A 248 -4.27 7.25 -28.05
C THR A 248 -4.84 7.33 -26.64
N ILE A 249 -4.14 8.03 -25.75
CA ILE A 249 -4.66 8.26 -24.38
C ILE A 249 -5.96 9.07 -24.43
N ASP A 250 -6.04 10.11 -25.26
CA ASP A 250 -7.24 10.90 -25.43
C ASP A 250 -8.43 10.05 -25.93
N ILE A 251 -8.22 9.24 -26.96
CA ILE A 251 -9.23 8.32 -27.51
C ILE A 251 -9.70 7.34 -26.44
N LEU A 252 -8.78 6.70 -25.73
CA LEU A 252 -9.09 5.72 -24.70
C LEU A 252 -10.03 6.30 -23.62
N PHE A 253 -9.69 7.47 -23.08
CA PHE A 253 -10.49 8.12 -22.03
C PHE A 253 -11.81 8.72 -22.54
N ASN A 254 -11.88 9.07 -23.83
CA ASN A 254 -13.12 9.59 -24.43
C ASN A 254 -14.09 8.45 -24.80
N GLU A 255 -13.58 7.34 -25.33
CA GLU A 255 -14.41 6.23 -25.83
C GLU A 255 -14.78 5.19 -24.76
N ARG A 256 -13.99 5.10 -23.66
CA ARG A 256 -14.18 4.10 -22.59
C ARG A 256 -14.19 4.69 -21.17
N PRO A 257 -14.82 5.84 -20.94
CA PRO A 257 -14.77 6.53 -19.64
C PRO A 257 -15.33 5.68 -18.50
N ASN A 258 -16.42 4.93 -18.75
CA ASN A 258 -17.10 4.16 -17.72
C ASN A 258 -16.35 2.85 -17.40
N GLU A 259 -15.78 2.20 -18.40
CA GLU A 259 -14.99 0.99 -18.27
C GLU A 259 -13.74 1.28 -17.42
N ILE A 260 -13.00 2.34 -17.74
CA ILE A 260 -11.85 2.82 -16.98
C ILE A 260 -12.27 3.10 -15.53
N ALA A 261 -13.33 3.88 -15.35
CA ALA A 261 -13.77 4.29 -14.03
C ALA A 261 -14.19 3.10 -13.16
N ASN A 262 -14.94 2.15 -13.71
CA ASN A 262 -15.34 0.94 -12.98
C ASN A 262 -14.15 0.07 -12.62
N PHE A 263 -13.21 -0.14 -13.54
CA PHE A 263 -12.02 -0.94 -13.31
C PHE A 263 -11.13 -0.37 -12.19
N ILE A 264 -10.84 0.92 -12.26
CA ILE A 264 -10.00 1.59 -11.25
C ILE A 264 -10.72 1.67 -9.90
N CYS A 265 -12.00 2.02 -9.87
CA CYS A 265 -12.75 2.08 -8.62
C CYS A 265 -12.93 0.70 -7.99
N LYS A 266 -13.03 -0.40 -8.78
CA LYS A 266 -13.00 -1.76 -8.27
C LYS A 266 -11.67 -2.06 -7.57
N LYS A 267 -10.52 -1.78 -8.20
CA LYS A 267 -9.19 -1.99 -7.59
C LYS A 267 -9.02 -1.16 -6.30
N LEU A 268 -9.46 0.09 -6.29
CA LEU A 268 -9.43 0.93 -5.07
C LEU A 268 -10.33 0.36 -3.97
N TYR A 269 -11.52 -0.10 -4.32
CA TYR A 269 -12.44 -0.75 -3.39
C TYR A 269 -11.82 -2.01 -2.76
N GLU A 270 -11.27 -2.91 -3.58
CA GLU A 270 -10.62 -4.14 -3.12
C GLU A 270 -9.41 -3.87 -2.21
N TYR A 271 -8.67 -2.81 -2.47
CA TYR A 271 -7.51 -2.45 -1.68
C TYR A 271 -7.86 -1.79 -0.34
N PHE A 272 -8.91 -0.94 -0.31
CA PHE A 272 -9.22 -0.11 0.86
C PHE A 272 -10.44 -0.57 1.66
N VAL A 273 -11.33 -1.40 1.11
CA VAL A 273 -12.59 -1.77 1.77
C VAL A 273 -12.70 -3.28 1.98
N HIS A 274 -12.79 -4.05 0.89
CA HIS A 274 -13.01 -5.48 0.96
C HIS A 274 -12.37 -6.20 -0.23
N PRO A 275 -11.61 -7.30 -0.01
CA PRO A 275 -10.84 -7.94 -1.07
C PRO A 275 -11.68 -8.68 -2.12
N ASP A 276 -12.87 -9.16 -1.74
CA ASP A 276 -13.77 -9.94 -2.60
C ASP A 276 -14.94 -9.07 -3.08
N SER A 277 -14.76 -8.33 -4.17
CA SER A 277 -15.83 -7.49 -4.73
C SER A 277 -16.79 -8.26 -5.66
N ASP A 278 -16.39 -9.44 -6.14
CA ASP A 278 -17.15 -10.27 -7.08
C ASP A 278 -18.04 -11.32 -6.38
N ASP A 279 -17.67 -11.76 -5.19
CA ASP A 279 -18.55 -12.59 -4.39
C ASP A 279 -19.73 -11.72 -3.93
N ASP A 280 -20.96 -12.24 -4.11
CA ASP A 280 -22.25 -11.55 -3.89
C ASP A 280 -22.34 -10.87 -2.50
N MET A 281 -21.41 -9.97 -2.25
CA MET A 281 -21.31 -9.11 -1.07
C MET A 281 -22.36 -7.99 -1.13
N GLY A 282 -23.42 -8.25 -1.87
CA GLY A 282 -24.69 -7.55 -1.89
C GLY A 282 -24.69 -6.10 -2.32
N ASN A 283 -23.63 -5.34 -2.09
CA ASN A 283 -23.60 -3.92 -2.37
C ASN A 283 -22.28 -3.41 -3.00
N ALA A 284 -21.23 -4.23 -3.04
CA ALA A 284 -19.93 -3.81 -3.55
C ALA A 284 -20.03 -3.21 -4.96
N GLN A 285 -20.75 -3.86 -5.87
CA GLN A 285 -20.93 -3.36 -7.24
C GLN A 285 -21.67 -2.01 -7.30
N THR A 286 -22.65 -1.79 -6.41
CA THR A 286 -23.36 -0.50 -6.31
C THR A 286 -22.41 0.60 -5.80
N ILE A 287 -21.58 0.29 -4.82
CA ILE A 287 -20.57 1.20 -4.27
C ILE A 287 -19.54 1.53 -5.35
N ILE A 288 -18.98 0.52 -6.01
CA ILE A 288 -17.99 0.69 -7.10
C ILE A 288 -18.56 1.56 -8.21
N SER A 289 -19.80 1.29 -8.68
CA SER A 289 -20.45 2.08 -9.72
C SER A 289 -20.71 3.53 -9.29
N GLY A 290 -21.04 3.77 -8.02
CA GLY A 290 -21.19 5.11 -7.46
C GLY A 290 -19.88 5.89 -7.41
N LEU A 291 -18.77 5.24 -7.03
CA LEU A 291 -17.42 5.81 -7.07
C LEU A 291 -17.00 6.11 -8.52
N ALA A 292 -17.26 5.18 -9.45
CA ALA A 292 -16.98 5.34 -10.88
C ALA A 292 -17.73 6.54 -11.47
N ALA A 293 -19.00 6.74 -11.11
CA ALA A 293 -19.76 7.90 -11.52
C ALA A 293 -19.13 9.22 -11.01
N THR A 294 -18.66 9.25 -9.77
CA THR A 294 -17.92 10.38 -9.21
C THR A 294 -16.61 10.62 -9.96
N PHE A 295 -15.88 9.56 -10.31
CA PHE A 295 -14.63 9.64 -11.04
C PHE A 295 -14.79 10.26 -12.41
N VAL A 296 -15.76 9.79 -13.20
CA VAL A 296 -16.10 10.38 -14.52
C VAL A 296 -16.57 11.82 -14.38
N ALA A 297 -17.46 12.11 -13.42
CA ALA A 297 -18.01 13.45 -13.21
C ALA A 297 -16.95 14.49 -12.81
N ASN A 298 -15.84 14.06 -12.23
CA ASN A 298 -14.70 14.91 -11.87
C ASN A 298 -13.53 14.76 -12.86
N ASN A 299 -13.77 14.39 -14.11
CA ASN A 299 -12.76 14.27 -15.17
C ASN A 299 -11.54 13.41 -14.75
N PHE A 300 -11.80 12.30 -14.10
CA PHE A 300 -10.79 11.34 -13.61
C PHE A 300 -9.84 11.90 -12.53
N GLU A 301 -10.28 12.86 -11.72
CA GLU A 301 -9.57 13.25 -10.50
C GLU A 301 -9.75 12.21 -9.41
N LEU A 302 -8.64 11.70 -8.84
CA LEU A 302 -8.65 10.64 -7.82
C LEU A 302 -9.08 11.17 -6.43
N ALA A 303 -8.67 12.36 -6.05
CA ALA A 303 -8.95 12.89 -4.72
C ALA A 303 -10.46 12.96 -4.38
N PRO A 304 -11.40 13.38 -5.28
CA PRO A 304 -12.83 13.31 -5.02
C PRO A 304 -13.34 11.89 -4.74
N VAL A 305 -12.83 10.88 -5.44
CA VAL A 305 -13.20 9.47 -5.25
C VAL A 305 -12.75 8.99 -3.87
N MET A 306 -11.51 9.28 -3.49
CA MET A 306 -10.97 8.89 -2.18
C MET A 306 -11.71 9.58 -1.03
N ARG A 307 -12.06 10.88 -1.19
CA ARG A 307 -12.88 11.58 -0.19
C ARG A 307 -14.26 10.95 -0.05
N GLN A 308 -14.93 10.61 -1.15
CA GLN A 308 -16.25 9.97 -1.12
C GLN A 308 -16.17 8.60 -0.44
N LEU A 309 -15.18 7.78 -0.82
CA LEU A 309 -15.00 6.44 -0.25
C LEU A 309 -14.79 6.49 1.26
N PHE A 310 -13.79 7.25 1.72
CA PHE A 310 -13.39 7.28 3.13
C PHE A 310 -14.36 8.04 4.05
N LYS A 311 -15.27 8.85 3.49
CA LYS A 311 -16.35 9.49 4.25
C LYS A 311 -17.62 8.66 4.31
N SER A 312 -17.72 7.56 3.55
CA SER A 312 -18.96 6.82 3.35
C SER A 312 -19.37 5.97 4.55
N GLN A 313 -20.68 5.77 4.70
CA GLN A 313 -21.22 4.79 5.65
C GLN A 313 -20.70 3.38 5.36
N HIS A 314 -20.46 3.06 4.08
CA HIS A 314 -19.97 1.75 3.66
C HIS A 314 -18.55 1.48 4.13
N PHE A 315 -17.65 2.48 4.06
CA PHE A 315 -16.30 2.35 4.57
C PHE A 315 -16.24 2.09 6.08
N PHE A 316 -17.14 2.73 6.84
CA PHE A 316 -17.23 2.58 8.29
C PHE A 316 -18.20 1.48 8.76
N ASP A 317 -18.72 0.66 7.84
CA ASP A 317 -19.52 -0.51 8.21
C ASP A 317 -18.66 -1.51 8.98
N GLU A 318 -19.21 -2.08 10.07
CA GLU A 318 -18.48 -3.06 10.90
C GLU A 318 -18.03 -4.28 10.11
N ASN A 319 -18.75 -4.62 9.05
CA ASN A 319 -18.38 -5.70 8.15
C ASN A 319 -17.23 -5.37 7.21
N ALA A 320 -16.84 -4.11 7.08
CA ALA A 320 -15.65 -3.69 6.33
C ALA A 320 -14.37 -3.65 7.21
N ILE A 321 -14.52 -3.76 8.54
CA ILE A 321 -13.42 -3.67 9.49
C ILE A 321 -12.81 -5.06 9.73
N GLY A 322 -11.48 -5.17 9.74
CA GLY A 322 -10.78 -6.43 10.06
C GLY A 322 -11.02 -7.55 9.06
N VAL A 323 -11.16 -7.24 7.76
CA VAL A 323 -11.48 -8.22 6.71
C VAL A 323 -10.39 -8.35 5.66
N ILE A 324 -9.46 -7.41 5.57
CA ILE A 324 -8.32 -7.48 4.65
C ILE A 324 -7.13 -8.09 5.38
N ILE A 325 -6.51 -9.08 4.76
CA ILE A 325 -5.24 -9.64 5.26
C ILE A 325 -4.14 -8.60 5.02
N LYS A 326 -3.39 -8.30 6.07
CA LYS A 326 -2.22 -7.41 6.00
C LYS A 326 -1.23 -7.92 4.96
N SER A 327 -0.82 -7.08 4.02
CA SER A 327 0.38 -7.37 3.22
C SER A 327 1.63 -7.45 4.11
N PRO A 328 2.76 -7.97 3.64
CA PRO A 328 4.01 -7.94 4.40
C PRO A 328 4.37 -6.54 4.93
N PHE A 329 4.31 -5.50 4.10
CA PHE A 329 4.55 -4.12 4.56
C PHE A 329 3.49 -3.62 5.56
N ASP A 330 2.22 -4.01 5.40
CA ASP A 330 1.19 -3.69 6.40
C ASP A 330 1.53 -4.31 7.76
N LEU A 331 2.05 -5.54 7.77
CA LEU A 331 2.32 -6.30 9.00
C LEU A 331 3.31 -5.57 9.92
N TYR A 332 4.45 -5.14 9.36
CA TYR A 332 5.51 -4.50 10.14
C TYR A 332 5.26 -3.01 10.37
N ASN A 333 4.83 -2.30 9.32
CA ASN A 333 4.58 -0.86 9.43
C ASN A 333 3.42 -0.55 10.40
N ALA A 334 2.34 -1.36 10.38
CA ALA A 334 1.25 -1.19 11.32
C ALA A 334 1.71 -1.43 12.75
N LEU A 335 2.45 -2.52 13.02
CA LEU A 335 2.99 -2.82 14.34
C LEU A 335 3.86 -1.65 14.85
N LEU A 336 4.77 -1.16 14.03
CA LEU A 336 5.67 -0.06 14.37
C LEU A 336 4.89 1.23 14.71
N LYS A 337 3.88 1.57 13.89
CA LYS A 337 3.08 2.78 14.10
C LYS A 337 2.12 2.67 15.28
N GLU A 338 1.49 1.51 15.48
CA GLU A 338 0.54 1.27 16.58
C GLU A 338 1.23 1.27 17.95
N THR A 339 2.42 0.67 18.03
CA THR A 339 3.23 0.67 19.26
C THR A 339 3.98 1.98 19.48
N ASN A 340 4.17 2.78 18.42
CA ASN A 340 4.97 4.01 18.44
C ASN A 340 6.42 3.76 18.90
N PHE A 341 6.97 2.59 18.59
CA PHE A 341 8.36 2.26 18.92
C PHE A 341 9.31 3.12 18.10
N ALA A 342 10.37 3.59 18.73
CA ALA A 342 11.42 4.36 18.08
C ALA A 342 12.15 3.48 17.05
N TYR A 343 12.42 4.02 15.87
CA TYR A 343 13.09 3.34 14.78
C TYR A 343 14.12 4.22 14.09
N ASP A 344 15.02 3.60 13.36
CA ASP A 344 16.01 4.21 12.50
C ASP A 344 16.00 3.55 11.11
N ASP A 345 16.89 4.00 10.22
CA ASP A 345 17.00 3.47 8.87
C ASP A 345 17.33 1.96 8.83
N ASN A 346 18.01 1.41 9.85
CA ASN A 346 18.27 -0.03 9.93
C ASN A 346 16.97 -0.81 10.18
N ILE A 347 16.06 -0.27 10.97
CA ILE A 347 14.73 -0.88 11.19
C ILE A 347 13.91 -0.82 9.91
N VAL A 348 13.94 0.31 9.18
CA VAL A 348 13.27 0.42 7.88
C VAL A 348 13.81 -0.61 6.89
N GLN A 349 15.13 -0.77 6.81
CA GLN A 349 15.74 -1.79 5.96
C GLN A 349 15.36 -3.22 6.39
N ASN A 350 15.29 -3.50 7.70
CA ASN A 350 14.81 -4.78 8.21
C ASN A 350 13.35 -5.07 7.84
N ILE A 351 12.48 -4.04 7.80
CA ILE A 351 11.10 -4.18 7.31
C ILE A 351 11.09 -4.57 5.83
N ILE A 352 11.90 -3.91 5.00
CA ILE A 352 12.02 -4.20 3.57
C ILE A 352 12.50 -5.64 3.34
N ASP A 353 13.59 -6.06 4.02
CA ASP A 353 14.15 -7.39 3.92
C ASP A 353 13.17 -8.47 4.40
N SER A 354 12.48 -8.23 5.53
CA SER A 354 11.50 -9.15 6.07
C SER A 354 10.27 -9.27 5.15
N SER A 355 9.84 -8.16 4.53
CA SER A 355 8.74 -8.16 3.56
C SER A 355 9.10 -8.95 2.31
N ARG A 356 10.33 -8.82 1.81
CA ARG A 356 10.86 -9.62 0.71
C ARG A 356 10.83 -11.13 1.02
N LEU A 357 11.26 -11.53 2.22
CA LEU A 357 11.29 -12.94 2.63
C LEU A 357 9.90 -13.61 2.65
N ILE A 358 8.84 -12.83 2.82
CA ILE A 358 7.45 -13.31 2.82
C ILE A 358 6.67 -12.86 1.58
N GLY A 359 7.38 -12.58 0.47
CA GLY A 359 6.83 -12.48 -0.88
C GLY A 359 6.45 -11.08 -1.36
N GLN A 360 6.84 -10.00 -0.65
CA GLN A 360 6.62 -8.63 -1.12
C GLN A 360 7.96 -7.89 -1.24
N GLU A 361 8.63 -8.07 -2.38
CA GLU A 361 9.89 -7.40 -2.69
C GLU A 361 9.63 -5.98 -3.20
N MET A 362 10.23 -4.99 -2.57
CA MET A 362 10.10 -3.59 -2.98
C MET A 362 10.78 -3.39 -4.33
N PHE A 363 10.13 -2.69 -5.25
CA PHE A 363 10.57 -2.39 -6.62
C PHE A 363 10.72 -3.59 -7.57
N ASP A 364 10.37 -4.80 -7.09
CA ASP A 364 10.44 -6.03 -7.88
C ASP A 364 9.20 -6.92 -7.63
N PRO A 365 7.99 -6.50 -8.06
CA PRO A 365 6.79 -7.33 -8.00
C PRO A 365 7.00 -8.65 -8.74
N PHE A 366 6.22 -9.67 -8.37
CA PHE A 366 6.37 -11.04 -8.86
C PHE A 366 6.21 -11.19 -10.39
N ASP A 367 5.32 -10.41 -10.98
CA ASP A 367 5.07 -10.35 -12.43
C ASP A 367 4.36 -9.04 -12.81
N VAL A 368 4.00 -8.88 -14.07
CA VAL A 368 3.30 -7.68 -14.59
C VAL A 368 1.93 -7.43 -13.94
N ALA A 369 1.29 -8.44 -13.34
CA ALA A 369 0.04 -8.29 -12.59
C ALA A 369 0.27 -7.78 -11.16
N GLY A 370 1.51 -7.75 -10.70
CA GLY A 370 1.92 -7.20 -9.41
C GLY A 370 2.18 -8.24 -8.33
N TRP A 371 2.26 -7.78 -7.07
CA TRP A 371 2.37 -8.66 -5.92
C TRP A 371 1.07 -9.46 -5.71
N GLN A 372 1.23 -10.61 -5.13
CA GLN A 372 0.12 -11.40 -4.60
C GLN A 372 -0.71 -10.57 -3.62
N ARG A 373 -1.95 -10.98 -3.34
CA ARG A 373 -2.85 -10.23 -2.47
C ARG A 373 -3.74 -11.16 -1.65
N ASP A 374 -4.27 -10.62 -0.55
CA ASP A 374 -5.23 -11.25 0.34
C ASP A 374 -4.78 -12.66 0.78
N ARG A 375 -5.55 -13.72 0.50
CA ARG A 375 -5.29 -15.09 0.96
C ARG A 375 -3.95 -15.67 0.49
N GLU A 376 -3.40 -15.15 -0.58
CA GLU A 376 -2.09 -15.59 -1.07
C GLU A 376 -0.95 -15.23 -0.10
N TRP A 377 -1.13 -14.20 0.74
CA TRP A 377 -0.18 -13.84 1.81
C TRP A 377 -0.13 -14.83 2.98
N ILE A 378 -1.11 -15.74 3.11
CA ILE A 378 -1.23 -16.69 4.23
C ILE A 378 -1.16 -18.16 3.77
N ASN A 379 -0.51 -18.45 2.64
CA ASN A 379 -0.19 -19.81 2.26
C ASN A 379 0.78 -20.46 3.27
N THR A 380 0.96 -21.79 3.19
CA THR A 380 1.74 -22.56 4.17
C THR A 380 3.16 -22.03 4.37
N ASN A 381 3.81 -21.54 3.32
CA ASN A 381 5.19 -21.04 3.43
C ASN A 381 5.22 -19.65 4.09
N PHE A 382 4.33 -18.77 3.68
CA PHE A 382 4.33 -17.40 4.15
C PHE A 382 3.78 -17.25 5.57
N ILE A 383 2.79 -18.05 6.00
CA ILE A 383 2.25 -17.92 7.37
C ILE A 383 3.33 -18.21 8.44
N ILE A 384 4.16 -19.22 8.21
CA ILE A 384 5.28 -19.55 9.12
C ILE A 384 6.32 -18.42 9.09
N GLY A 385 6.65 -17.93 7.88
CA GLY A 385 7.55 -16.78 7.71
C GLY A 385 7.04 -15.55 8.45
N ARG A 386 5.75 -15.22 8.34
CA ARG A 386 5.10 -14.08 9.03
C ARG A 386 5.25 -14.18 10.55
N TRP A 387 5.00 -15.35 11.13
CA TRP A 387 5.18 -15.56 12.57
C TRP A 387 6.63 -15.37 13.00
N LEU A 388 7.56 -16.09 12.36
CA LEU A 388 8.97 -16.05 12.73
C LEU A 388 9.59 -14.65 12.57
N THR A 389 9.33 -13.99 11.46
CA THR A 389 9.89 -12.64 11.21
C THR A 389 9.28 -11.58 12.12
N SER A 390 7.97 -11.67 12.43
CA SER A 390 7.33 -10.77 13.39
C SER A 390 7.87 -10.95 14.81
N GLU A 391 8.15 -12.20 15.24
CA GLU A 391 8.78 -12.46 16.53
C GLU A 391 10.20 -11.89 16.61
N VAL A 392 11.00 -12.10 15.56
CA VAL A 392 12.35 -11.53 15.48
C VAL A 392 12.29 -10.00 15.54
N PHE A 393 11.32 -9.40 14.88
CA PHE A 393 11.11 -7.97 14.89
C PHE A 393 10.76 -7.44 16.29
N VAL A 394 9.79 -8.05 16.98
CA VAL A 394 9.41 -7.69 18.36
C VAL A 394 10.59 -7.91 19.32
N GLN A 395 11.34 -9.01 19.16
CA GLN A 395 12.52 -9.30 19.99
C GLN A 395 13.63 -8.25 19.79
N ALA A 396 13.88 -7.83 18.55
CA ALA A 396 14.90 -6.81 18.27
C ALA A 396 14.55 -5.48 18.95
N PHE A 397 13.29 -5.05 18.93
CA PHE A 397 12.85 -3.86 19.67
C PHE A 397 13.00 -4.01 21.17
N PHE A 398 12.66 -5.16 21.73
CA PHE A 398 12.81 -5.40 23.17
C PHE A 398 14.27 -5.35 23.62
N GLN A 399 15.18 -5.92 22.82
CA GLN A 399 16.61 -5.88 23.08
C GLN A 399 17.22 -4.48 22.95
N SER A 400 16.69 -3.66 22.04
CA SER A 400 17.19 -2.31 21.85
C SER A 400 16.71 -1.33 22.92
N ASN A 401 15.44 -1.40 23.33
CA ASN A 401 14.86 -0.51 24.33
C ASN A 401 13.63 -1.13 25.00
N ARG A 402 13.81 -1.78 26.14
CA ARG A 402 12.73 -2.42 26.90
C ARG A 402 11.65 -1.43 27.38
N GLU A 403 12.05 -0.22 27.76
CA GLU A 403 11.15 0.77 28.38
C GLU A 403 10.06 1.23 27.42
N GLN A 404 10.26 1.17 26.10
CA GLN A 404 9.19 1.50 25.15
C GLN A 404 8.02 0.53 25.21
N PHE A 405 8.23 -0.74 25.58
CA PHE A 405 7.14 -1.71 25.81
C PHE A 405 6.29 -1.33 27.00
N ARG A 406 6.92 -0.95 28.13
CA ARG A 406 6.21 -0.42 29.29
C ARG A 406 5.39 0.83 28.91
N THR A 407 6.01 1.77 28.21
CA THR A 407 5.35 3.00 27.76
C THR A 407 4.13 2.69 26.89
N PHE A 408 4.25 1.78 25.92
CA PHE A 408 3.14 1.35 25.10
C PHE A 408 2.01 0.72 25.93
N GLY A 409 2.32 -0.17 26.89
CA GLY A 409 1.33 -0.78 27.77
C GLY A 409 0.56 0.26 28.60
N ILE A 410 1.26 1.28 29.12
CA ILE A 410 0.65 2.39 29.86
C ILE A 410 -0.26 3.21 28.95
N GLU A 411 0.19 3.56 27.74
CA GLU A 411 -0.59 4.34 26.77
C GLU A 411 -1.82 3.57 26.29
N ALA A 412 -1.71 2.27 26.05
CA ALA A 412 -2.82 1.41 25.65
C ALA A 412 -3.92 1.36 26.73
N ALA A 413 -3.52 1.25 27.98
CA ALA A 413 -4.45 1.27 29.13
C ALA A 413 -5.08 2.65 29.40
N GLY A 414 -4.57 3.73 28.78
CA GLY A 414 -5.13 5.07 28.84
C GLY A 414 -4.92 5.79 30.17
N ALA A 415 -5.84 6.69 30.53
CA ALA A 415 -5.75 7.51 31.73
C ALA A 415 -5.69 6.63 33.01
N GLY A 416 -4.57 6.68 33.72
CA GLY A 416 -4.33 5.82 34.89
C GLY A 416 -3.60 4.52 34.60
N GLY A 417 -3.24 4.22 33.36
CA GLY A 417 -2.58 2.96 32.97
C GLY A 417 -1.31 2.64 33.78
N ALA A 418 -0.53 3.65 34.16
CA ALA A 418 0.64 3.46 35.02
C ALA A 418 0.30 2.95 36.44
N THR A 419 -0.88 3.31 36.96
CA THR A 419 -1.34 2.98 38.30
C THR A 419 -2.46 1.95 38.32
N GLU A 420 -2.86 1.41 37.18
CA GLU A 420 -3.81 0.30 37.09
C GLU A 420 -3.25 -0.91 37.83
N THR A 421 -4.04 -1.52 38.71
CA THR A 421 -3.62 -2.65 39.54
C THR A 421 -4.19 -4.00 39.08
N ASP A 422 -5.06 -3.99 38.08
CA ASP A 422 -5.59 -5.20 37.44
C ASP A 422 -4.83 -5.48 36.12
N PRO A 423 -3.98 -6.50 36.06
CA PRO A 423 -3.25 -6.87 34.85
C PRO A 423 -4.18 -7.26 33.69
N ASN A 424 -5.40 -7.72 33.99
CA ASN A 424 -6.35 -8.10 32.95
C ASN A 424 -6.83 -6.87 32.17
N VAL A 425 -7.00 -5.73 32.85
CA VAL A 425 -7.40 -4.47 32.21
C VAL A 425 -6.33 -4.01 31.22
N VAL A 426 -5.06 -4.03 31.63
CA VAL A 426 -3.94 -3.61 30.76
C VAL A 426 -3.76 -4.56 29.59
N ALA A 427 -3.79 -5.89 29.84
CA ALA A 427 -3.65 -6.87 28.77
C ALA A 427 -4.76 -6.74 27.72
N ARG A 428 -6.03 -6.63 28.15
CA ARG A 428 -7.16 -6.42 27.24
C ARG A 428 -7.02 -5.13 26.44
N ALA A 429 -6.61 -4.03 27.08
CA ALA A 429 -6.38 -2.77 26.38
C ALA A 429 -5.31 -2.87 25.28
N ILE A 430 -4.21 -3.57 25.54
CA ILE A 430 -3.18 -3.82 24.52
C ILE A 430 -3.74 -4.65 23.35
N ILE A 431 -4.47 -5.72 23.64
CA ILE A 431 -5.11 -6.59 22.64
C ILE A 431 -6.05 -5.77 21.74
N ASP A 432 -6.94 -5.00 22.34
CA ASP A 432 -7.98 -4.25 21.64
C ASP A 432 -7.39 -3.08 20.80
N LYS A 433 -6.23 -2.55 21.19
CA LYS A 433 -5.51 -1.54 20.37
C LYS A 433 -4.86 -2.14 19.13
N LEU A 434 -4.33 -3.35 19.20
CA LEU A 434 -3.57 -3.97 18.12
C LEU A 434 -4.44 -4.79 17.16
N LEU A 435 -5.55 -5.35 17.65
CA LEU A 435 -6.43 -6.19 16.86
C LEU A 435 -7.69 -5.43 16.42
N PRO A 436 -8.05 -5.46 15.12
CA PRO A 436 -9.16 -4.66 14.58
C PRO A 436 -10.51 -4.90 15.27
N LYS A 437 -10.75 -6.12 15.72
CA LYS A 437 -11.97 -6.54 16.42
C LYS A 437 -11.70 -7.32 17.71
N GLY A 438 -10.51 -7.16 18.29
CA GLY A 438 -10.09 -7.97 19.43
C GLY A 438 -9.85 -9.44 19.06
N LEU A 439 -9.76 -10.30 20.05
CA LEU A 439 -9.69 -11.76 19.88
C LEU A 439 -11.08 -12.37 19.72
N LEU A 440 -11.17 -13.50 19.03
CA LEU A 440 -12.44 -14.11 18.61
C LEU A 440 -13.30 -14.59 19.79
N THR A 441 -12.67 -15.13 20.85
CA THR A 441 -13.39 -15.68 22.00
C THR A 441 -12.81 -15.22 23.32
N ASP A 442 -13.62 -15.28 24.40
CA ASP A 442 -13.14 -15.02 25.77
C ASP A 442 -12.00 -15.97 26.18
N ALA A 443 -12.01 -17.22 25.71
CA ALA A 443 -10.95 -18.18 25.97
C ALA A 443 -9.62 -17.76 25.34
N ASP A 444 -9.64 -17.07 24.20
CA ASP A 444 -8.43 -16.52 23.56
C ASP A 444 -7.88 -15.35 24.39
N TYR A 445 -8.75 -14.47 24.87
CA TYR A 445 -8.36 -13.42 25.83
C TYR A 445 -7.77 -14.01 27.11
N ASP A 446 -8.38 -15.04 27.67
CA ASP A 446 -7.86 -15.69 28.90
C ASP A 446 -6.46 -16.26 28.67
N ARG A 447 -6.19 -16.90 27.52
CA ARG A 447 -4.86 -17.38 27.16
C ARG A 447 -3.83 -16.25 27.05
N ALA A 448 -4.18 -15.18 26.36
CA ALA A 448 -3.31 -14.01 26.20
C ALA A 448 -3.01 -13.33 27.53
N ILE A 449 -4.00 -13.25 28.44
CA ILE A 449 -3.85 -12.69 29.79
C ILE A 449 -2.92 -13.59 30.64
N VAL A 450 -3.02 -14.91 30.52
CA VAL A 450 -2.10 -15.84 31.21
C VAL A 450 -0.66 -15.57 30.77
N VAL A 451 -0.40 -15.41 29.45
CA VAL A 451 0.93 -15.06 28.94
C VAL A 451 1.40 -13.71 29.49
N PHE A 452 0.55 -12.70 29.51
CA PHE A 452 0.89 -11.40 30.09
C PHE A 452 1.26 -11.49 31.58
N ARG A 453 0.63 -12.35 32.33
CA ARG A 453 0.85 -12.48 33.78
C ARG A 453 2.07 -13.34 34.17
N GLU A 454 2.59 -14.13 33.24
CA GLU A 454 3.65 -15.13 33.49
C GLU A 454 4.86 -14.59 34.29
N PRO A 455 5.43 -13.40 34.02
CA PRO A 455 6.62 -12.90 34.76
C PRO A 455 6.42 -12.73 36.27
N TYR A 456 5.18 -12.64 36.72
CA TYR A 456 4.83 -12.47 38.14
C TYR A 456 3.93 -13.59 38.68
N GLU A 457 3.79 -14.74 37.99
CA GLU A 457 2.89 -15.81 38.38
C GLU A 457 3.18 -16.33 39.79
N ASP A 458 4.46 -16.49 40.15
CA ASP A 458 4.91 -16.96 41.46
C ASP A 458 5.03 -15.85 42.53
N ASN A 459 4.56 -14.63 42.21
CA ASN A 459 4.70 -13.47 43.06
C ASN A 459 3.35 -13.01 43.59
N ASN A 460 3.23 -12.75 44.88
CA ASN A 460 1.98 -12.32 45.53
C ASN A 460 1.49 -10.92 45.09
N VAL A 461 2.11 -10.28 44.08
CA VAL A 461 1.75 -8.92 43.66
C VAL A 461 0.30 -8.79 43.16
N TYR A 462 -0.21 -9.85 42.55
CA TYR A 462 -1.61 -9.87 42.09
C TYR A 462 -2.58 -10.05 43.23
N GLU A 463 -2.27 -10.91 44.19
CA GLU A 463 -3.12 -11.19 45.38
C GLU A 463 -3.15 -10.00 46.33
N THR A 464 -2.04 -9.27 46.44
CA THR A 464 -1.91 -8.10 47.32
C THR A 464 -2.43 -6.81 46.69
N GLY A 465 -2.75 -6.82 45.38
CA GLY A 465 -3.09 -5.64 44.61
C GLY A 465 -1.95 -4.61 44.49
N SER A 466 -0.71 -5.08 44.67
CA SER A 466 0.48 -4.21 44.55
C SER A 466 1.07 -4.19 43.14
N TRP A 467 0.53 -4.98 42.22
CA TRP A 467 0.93 -4.96 40.81
C TRP A 467 0.53 -3.65 40.16
N ASN A 468 1.38 -3.11 39.30
CA ASN A 468 1.09 -2.05 38.33
C ASN A 468 2.21 -1.98 37.29
N MET A 469 2.01 -1.18 36.24
CA MET A 469 2.94 -1.04 35.10
C MET A 469 4.28 -0.38 35.46
N THR A 470 4.50 0.08 36.70
CA THR A 470 5.79 0.64 37.14
C THR A 470 6.73 -0.41 37.74
N LEU A 471 6.29 -1.65 37.89
CA LEU A 471 7.14 -2.76 38.37
C LEU A 471 8.22 -3.14 37.35
N ASP A 472 9.34 -3.69 37.82
CA ASP A 472 10.55 -3.91 37.02
C ASP A 472 10.32 -4.74 35.75
N ASP A 473 9.54 -5.82 35.81
CA ASP A 473 9.29 -6.72 34.67
C ASP A 473 7.98 -6.44 33.92
N ALA A 474 7.33 -5.29 34.12
CA ALA A 474 6.12 -4.93 33.39
C ALA A 474 6.37 -4.74 31.88
N ASP A 475 7.58 -4.33 31.48
CA ASP A 475 8.02 -4.30 30.08
C ASP A 475 8.07 -5.71 29.47
N THR A 476 8.54 -6.70 30.25
CA THR A 476 8.59 -8.13 29.84
C THR A 476 7.19 -8.70 29.66
N GLN A 477 6.22 -8.30 30.48
CA GLN A 477 4.83 -8.69 30.31
C GLN A 477 4.27 -8.25 28.97
N VAL A 478 4.48 -6.98 28.60
CA VAL A 478 4.06 -6.45 27.29
C VAL A 478 4.78 -7.16 26.15
N TYR A 479 6.10 -7.41 26.30
CA TYR A 479 6.87 -8.14 25.29
C TYR A 479 6.33 -9.55 25.05
N LEU A 480 6.07 -10.32 26.10
CA LEU A 480 5.50 -11.67 25.96
C LEU A 480 4.11 -11.65 25.32
N LEU A 481 3.27 -10.69 25.70
CA LEU A 481 1.95 -10.52 25.10
C LEU A 481 2.10 -10.19 23.61
N LEU A 482 3.00 -9.31 23.20
CA LEU A 482 3.21 -8.99 21.79
C LEU A 482 3.71 -10.22 21.01
N LEU A 483 4.63 -11.03 21.57
CA LEU A 483 5.06 -12.29 20.95
C LEU A 483 3.90 -13.28 20.76
N HIS A 484 2.95 -13.31 21.69
CA HIS A 484 1.75 -14.12 21.54
C HIS A 484 0.84 -13.57 20.43
N LEU A 485 0.55 -12.27 20.45
CA LEU A 485 -0.41 -11.65 19.54
C LEU A 485 0.03 -11.70 18.08
N VAL A 486 1.32 -11.55 17.77
CA VAL A 486 1.79 -11.57 16.36
C VAL A 486 1.55 -12.92 15.67
N ARG A 487 1.26 -13.98 16.43
CA ARG A 487 0.90 -15.31 15.92
C ARG A 487 -0.61 -15.50 15.73
N GLU A 488 -1.43 -14.65 16.35
CA GLU A 488 -2.89 -14.80 16.29
C GLU A 488 -3.43 -14.49 14.89
N PRO A 489 -4.45 -15.22 14.42
CA PRO A 489 -5.07 -14.96 13.13
C PRO A 489 -5.60 -13.54 12.98
N GLU A 490 -6.18 -12.99 14.06
CA GLU A 490 -6.74 -11.64 14.08
C GLU A 490 -5.68 -10.57 13.91
N PHE A 491 -4.43 -10.84 14.30
CA PHE A 491 -3.30 -9.93 14.07
C PHE A 491 -2.95 -9.81 12.58
N GLN A 492 -3.27 -10.82 11.77
CA GLN A 492 -3.03 -10.79 10.33
C GLN A 492 -4.01 -9.89 9.57
N LEU A 493 -5.03 -9.34 10.23
CA LEU A 493 -6.11 -8.56 9.62
C LEU A 493 -5.98 -7.05 9.88
N LYS A 494 -6.60 -6.26 8.97
CA LYS A 494 -6.71 -4.80 9.10
C LYS A 494 -8.09 -4.29 8.72
#